data_1061e17f5d185db77a3017c48575c6d4
#
_entry.id   1061e17f5d185db77a3017c48575c6d4
#
_cell.length_a   1.000
_cell.length_b   1.000
_cell.length_c   1.000
_cell.angle_alpha   90.00
_cell.angle_beta   90.00
_cell.angle_gamma   90.00
#
_symmetry.space_group_name_H-M   'P 1'
#
loop_
_entity.id
_entity.type
_entity.pdbx_description
1 polymer ?
#
loop_
_entity_poly.entity_id
_entity_poly.type
_entity_poly.pdbx_seq_one_letter_code
_entity_poly.pdbx_strand_id
1 'polypeptide(L)'
;MKLLKSFIVAMLLLLVNTSVSAQCTFRNTAFKSGEFLTYNLYYNWKFVWVKAGTASMSVVQTTHKGKPAYRGSLVTRGNKRVDDFFVLRDTLLCYTGTDMAPMYFRKGAREGKRYTVDEVFYNYSGGNCNVNLHYQNKHGEHQWKKHSYDVVSLT
;
A
#
# COMPACT_ATOMS: atom_id res chain seq x y z
N MET A 1 15.43 12.00 58.25
CA MET A 1 14.06 11.83 57.73
C MET A 1 13.62 12.90 56.72
N LYS A 2 13.99 14.18 56.83
CA LYS A 2 13.61 15.23 55.86
C LYS A 2 14.27 15.03 54.48
N LEU A 3 15.56 14.69 54.41
CA LEU A 3 16.29 14.44 53.18
C LEU A 3 15.75 13.24 52.39
N LEU A 4 15.37 12.16 53.08
CA LEU A 4 14.77 10.99 52.43
C LEU A 4 13.40 11.29 51.80
N LYS A 5 12.58 12.09 52.47
CA LYS A 5 11.28 12.54 51.93
C LYS A 5 11.46 13.44 50.69
N SER A 6 12.43 14.36 50.71
CA SER A 6 12.75 15.19 49.54
C SER A 6 13.26 14.37 48.35
N PHE A 7 14.03 13.32 48.61
CA PHE A 7 14.52 12.43 47.55
C PHE A 7 13.40 11.62 46.91
N ILE A 8 12.46 11.13 47.72
CA ILE A 8 11.29 10.40 47.22
C ILE A 8 10.38 11.31 46.41
N VAL A 9 10.16 12.55 46.83
CA VAL A 9 9.34 13.53 46.07
C VAL A 9 10.02 13.92 44.77
N ALA A 10 11.33 14.12 44.74
CA ALA A 10 12.09 14.41 43.51
C ALA A 10 12.05 13.23 42.53
N MET A 11 12.13 11.99 43.04
CA MET A 11 12.03 10.78 42.23
C MET A 11 10.62 10.56 41.65
N LEU A 12 9.58 10.89 42.41
CA LEU A 12 8.18 10.87 41.94
C LEU A 12 7.91 11.94 40.88
N LEU A 13 8.52 13.13 41.00
CA LEU A 13 8.40 14.20 39.98
C LEU A 13 9.10 13.85 38.68
N LEU A 14 10.15 13.02 38.68
CA LEU A 14 10.82 12.52 37.50
C LEU A 14 10.01 11.45 36.76
N LEU A 15 9.04 10.80 37.42
CA LEU A 15 8.18 9.77 36.82
C LEU A 15 6.93 10.33 36.12
N VAL A 16 6.67 11.64 36.21
CA VAL A 16 5.38 12.22 35.79
C VAL A 16 5.40 12.81 34.39
N ASN A 17 6.47 12.81 33.64
CA ASN A 17 6.45 13.40 32.31
C ASN A 17 7.28 12.65 31.26
N THR A 18 6.82 11.47 30.87
CA THR A 18 7.18 10.98 29.53
C THR A 18 5.91 10.66 28.76
N SER A 19 5.16 11.67 28.39
CA SER A 19 4.35 11.57 27.19
C SER A 19 5.32 11.51 26.00
N VAL A 20 5.88 10.35 25.73
CA VAL A 20 6.60 10.12 24.49
C VAL A 20 5.54 10.10 23.40
N SER A 21 5.19 11.25 22.90
CA SER A 21 4.47 11.41 21.65
C SER A 21 5.42 10.97 20.53
N ALA A 22 5.42 9.71 20.19
CA ALA A 22 6.02 9.20 18.98
C ALA A 22 5.16 9.66 17.81
N GLN A 23 5.26 10.93 17.44
CA GLN A 23 4.72 11.41 16.17
C GLN A 23 5.59 10.80 15.09
N CYS A 24 5.16 9.70 14.53
CA CYS A 24 5.63 9.24 13.23
C CYS A 24 5.11 10.22 12.16
N THR A 25 5.71 11.42 12.10
CA THR A 25 5.55 12.27 10.92
C THR A 25 6.31 11.60 9.79
N PHE A 26 5.62 10.74 9.05
CA PHE A 26 6.21 10.10 7.90
C PHE A 26 6.45 11.16 6.81
N ARG A 27 7.71 11.52 6.61
CA ARG A 27 8.13 12.34 5.48
C ARG A 27 8.66 11.41 4.40
N ASN A 28 8.02 11.39 3.25
CA ASN A 28 8.51 10.60 2.12
C ASN A 28 9.88 11.12 1.65
N THR A 29 10.89 10.25 1.77
CA THR A 29 12.25 10.46 1.24
C THR A 29 12.65 9.35 0.27
N ALA A 30 11.78 8.35 0.06
CA ALA A 30 12.10 7.14 -0.68
C ALA A 30 11.90 7.28 -2.19
N PHE A 31 10.99 8.15 -2.63
CA PHE A 31 10.67 8.34 -4.05
C PHE A 31 10.24 9.78 -4.35
N LYS A 32 10.31 10.16 -5.61
CA LYS A 32 9.86 11.46 -6.12
C LYS A 32 8.73 11.27 -7.14
N SER A 33 7.87 12.27 -7.24
CA SER A 33 6.86 12.31 -8.29
C SER A 33 7.50 12.32 -9.67
N GLY A 34 7.00 11.49 -10.57
CA GLY A 34 7.54 11.34 -11.93
C GLY A 34 8.55 10.20 -12.07
N GLU A 35 8.86 9.49 -11.00
CA GLU A 35 9.70 8.28 -11.11
C GLU A 35 9.03 7.21 -11.96
N PHE A 36 9.82 6.64 -12.86
CA PHE A 36 9.41 5.55 -13.73
C PHE A 36 10.53 4.52 -13.82
N LEU A 37 10.20 3.29 -13.48
CA LEU A 37 11.13 2.16 -13.47
C LEU A 37 10.63 1.08 -14.41
N THR A 38 11.54 0.45 -15.13
CA THR A 38 11.21 -0.68 -16.01
C THR A 38 12.13 -1.85 -15.71
N TYR A 39 11.53 -3.02 -15.60
CA TYR A 39 12.21 -4.28 -15.31
C TYR A 39 11.95 -5.29 -16.40
N ASN A 40 12.96 -6.08 -16.73
CA ASN A 40 12.76 -7.29 -17.50
C ASN A 40 12.40 -8.44 -16.56
N LEU A 41 11.34 -9.17 -16.89
CA LEU A 41 10.92 -10.35 -16.16
C LEU A 41 11.51 -11.58 -16.80
N TYR A 42 12.18 -12.39 -16.02
CA TYR A 42 12.75 -13.66 -16.45
C TYR A 42 12.10 -14.82 -15.70
N TYR A 43 11.79 -15.87 -16.42
CA TYR A 43 11.41 -17.14 -15.83
C TYR A 43 12.61 -18.08 -15.84
N ASN A 44 12.94 -18.64 -14.67
CA ASN A 44 13.97 -19.67 -14.59
C ASN A 44 13.32 -21.04 -14.51
N TRP A 45 13.66 -21.89 -15.48
CA TRP A 45 13.30 -23.29 -15.42
C TRP A 45 14.56 -24.13 -15.49
N LYS A 46 14.87 -24.80 -14.38
CA LYS A 46 16.13 -25.54 -14.16
C LYS A 46 17.35 -24.61 -14.36
N PHE A 47 18.03 -24.68 -15.49
CA PHE A 47 19.23 -23.89 -15.81
C PHE A 47 19.00 -22.84 -16.92
N VAL A 48 17.78 -22.71 -17.41
CA VAL A 48 17.46 -21.82 -18.53
C VAL A 48 16.70 -20.59 -18.03
N TRP A 49 17.24 -19.40 -18.33
CA TRP A 49 16.57 -18.13 -18.10
C TRP A 49 15.89 -17.66 -19.36
N VAL A 50 14.57 -17.57 -19.33
CA VAL A 50 13.79 -17.09 -20.45
C VAL A 50 13.19 -15.73 -20.09
N LYS A 51 13.42 -14.72 -20.95
CA LYS A 51 12.73 -13.44 -20.79
C LYS A 51 11.24 -13.64 -21.01
N ALA A 52 10.47 -13.48 -19.94
CA ALA A 52 9.02 -13.71 -19.93
C ALA A 52 8.21 -12.45 -20.27
N GLY A 53 8.76 -11.26 -19.94
CA GLY A 53 8.02 -10.03 -20.14
C GLY A 53 8.72 -8.81 -19.57
N THR A 54 7.93 -7.79 -19.28
CA THR A 54 8.37 -6.54 -18.63
C THR A 54 7.42 -6.15 -17.51
N ALA A 55 7.96 -5.47 -16.51
CA ALA A 55 7.19 -4.76 -15.50
C ALA A 55 7.59 -3.30 -15.50
N SER A 56 6.61 -2.38 -15.46
CA SER A 56 6.85 -0.95 -15.34
C SER A 56 6.16 -0.43 -14.08
N MET A 57 6.90 0.34 -13.30
CA MET A 57 6.40 0.98 -12.08
C MET A 57 6.49 2.49 -12.24
N SER A 58 5.48 3.22 -11.82
CA SER A 58 5.49 4.68 -11.80
C SER A 58 4.84 5.22 -10.54
N VAL A 59 5.33 6.39 -10.10
CA VAL A 59 4.76 7.14 -8.99
C VAL A 59 4.57 8.59 -9.41
N VAL A 60 3.37 9.13 -9.22
CA VAL A 60 3.08 10.54 -9.49
C VAL A 60 2.27 11.15 -8.37
N GLN A 61 2.58 12.40 -8.03
CA GLN A 61 1.76 13.19 -7.13
C GLN A 61 0.51 13.68 -7.87
N THR A 62 -0.65 13.57 -7.23
CA THR A 62 -1.95 13.86 -7.82
C THR A 62 -2.96 14.19 -6.72
N THR A 63 -4.23 14.19 -7.06
CA THR A 63 -5.33 14.22 -6.09
C THR A 63 -6.21 12.97 -6.24
N HIS A 64 -6.73 12.48 -5.12
CA HIS A 64 -7.73 11.42 -5.10
C HIS A 64 -8.92 11.85 -4.24
N LYS A 65 -10.12 11.89 -4.82
CA LYS A 65 -11.34 12.40 -4.15
C LYS A 65 -11.13 13.78 -3.50
N GLY A 66 -10.45 14.70 -4.21
CA GLY A 66 -10.17 16.07 -3.76
C GLY A 66 -9.05 16.20 -2.71
N LYS A 67 -8.39 15.12 -2.30
CA LYS A 67 -7.28 15.14 -1.34
C LYS A 67 -5.94 14.93 -2.06
N PRO A 68 -4.85 15.61 -1.65
CA PRO A 68 -3.51 15.36 -2.16
C PRO A 68 -3.12 13.88 -1.96
N ALA A 69 -2.57 13.27 -2.99
CA ALA A 69 -2.23 11.85 -2.98
C ALA A 69 -1.05 11.54 -3.89
N TYR A 70 -0.39 10.41 -3.63
CA TYR A 70 0.48 9.73 -4.58
C TYR A 70 -0.32 8.63 -5.28
N ARG A 71 -0.19 8.56 -6.60
CA ARG A 71 -0.65 7.43 -7.39
C ARG A 71 0.54 6.57 -7.75
N GLY A 72 0.58 5.36 -7.21
CA GLY A 72 1.50 4.31 -7.62
C GLY A 72 0.84 3.39 -8.64
N SER A 73 1.56 2.98 -9.69
CA SER A 73 1.09 1.96 -10.62
C SER A 73 2.21 0.99 -10.96
N LEU A 74 1.85 -0.29 -11.07
CA LEU A 74 2.70 -1.36 -11.59
C LEU A 74 1.94 -2.06 -12.70
N VAL A 75 2.57 -2.14 -13.87
CA VAL A 75 2.00 -2.83 -15.04
C VAL A 75 2.94 -3.93 -15.46
N THR A 76 2.46 -5.17 -15.51
CA THR A 76 3.21 -6.30 -16.04
C THR A 76 2.65 -6.74 -17.38
N ARG A 77 3.54 -7.10 -18.31
CA ARG A 77 3.17 -7.60 -19.64
C ARG A 77 4.07 -8.73 -20.04
N GLY A 78 3.49 -9.86 -20.41
CA GLY A 78 4.18 -10.94 -21.09
C GLY A 78 4.73 -10.47 -22.44
N ASN A 79 5.79 -11.11 -22.90
CA ASN A 79 6.24 -10.92 -24.28
C ASN A 79 5.39 -11.78 -25.24
N LYS A 80 5.49 -11.51 -26.55
CA LYS A 80 4.68 -12.21 -27.55
C LYS A 80 4.81 -13.73 -27.48
N ARG A 81 6.02 -14.26 -27.25
CA ARG A 81 6.26 -15.72 -27.18
C ARG A 81 5.59 -16.36 -25.97
N VAL A 82 5.57 -15.66 -24.83
CA VAL A 82 4.89 -16.13 -23.62
C VAL A 82 3.39 -15.99 -23.76
N ASP A 83 2.91 -14.90 -24.36
CA ASP A 83 1.49 -14.67 -24.57
C ASP A 83 0.82 -15.70 -25.50
N ASP A 84 1.59 -16.32 -26.40
CA ASP A 84 1.08 -17.40 -27.25
C ASP A 84 0.68 -18.64 -26.41
N PHE A 85 1.26 -18.83 -25.24
CA PHE A 85 0.96 -19.92 -24.30
C PHE A 85 0.18 -19.46 -23.09
N PHE A 86 0.53 -18.30 -22.55
CA PHE A 86 -0.04 -17.78 -21.31
C PHE A 86 -0.02 -16.25 -21.31
N VAL A 87 -1.16 -15.65 -21.53
CA VAL A 87 -1.29 -14.17 -21.50
C VAL A 87 -1.04 -13.67 -20.10
N LEU A 88 -0.11 -12.71 -19.94
CA LEU A 88 0.17 -12.01 -18.71
C LEU A 88 -0.05 -10.52 -18.89
N ARG A 89 -1.09 -9.98 -18.27
CA ARG A 89 -1.45 -8.55 -18.30
C ARG A 89 -2.01 -8.16 -16.94
N ASP A 90 -1.14 -7.71 -16.05
CA ASP A 90 -1.57 -7.27 -14.74
C ASP A 90 -1.36 -5.77 -14.59
N THR A 91 -2.29 -5.14 -13.93
CA THR A 91 -2.19 -3.75 -13.53
C THR A 91 -2.52 -3.62 -12.06
N LEU A 92 -1.58 -3.11 -11.28
CA LEU A 92 -1.79 -2.71 -9.90
C LEU A 92 -1.78 -1.19 -9.85
N LEU A 93 -2.76 -0.64 -9.14
CA LEU A 93 -2.92 0.79 -8.95
C LEU A 93 -3.18 1.04 -7.47
N CYS A 94 -2.48 2.01 -6.90
CA CYS A 94 -2.78 2.48 -5.55
C CYS A 94 -2.83 4.00 -5.49
N TYR A 95 -3.64 4.49 -4.55
CA TYR A 95 -3.60 5.86 -4.10
C TYR A 95 -3.31 5.86 -2.60
N THR A 96 -2.33 6.65 -2.20
CA THR A 96 -1.98 6.89 -0.80
C THR A 96 -1.98 8.38 -0.52
N GLY A 97 -2.37 8.80 0.66
CA GLY A 97 -2.22 10.18 1.10
C GLY A 97 -0.74 10.59 1.13
N THR A 98 -0.49 11.89 1.29
CA THR A 98 0.89 12.41 1.46
C THR A 98 1.53 11.94 2.77
N ASP A 99 0.73 11.49 3.72
CA ASP A 99 1.08 10.80 4.97
C ASP A 99 1.25 9.28 4.81
N MET A 100 1.17 8.78 3.57
CA MET A 100 1.21 7.36 3.18
C MET A 100 0.02 6.53 3.69
N ALA A 101 -1.03 7.14 4.23
CA ALA A 101 -2.26 6.43 4.53
C ALA A 101 -2.90 5.90 3.25
N PRO A 102 -3.27 4.61 3.18
CA PRO A 102 -3.90 4.05 1.99
C PRO A 102 -5.28 4.67 1.74
N MET A 103 -5.61 4.97 0.50
CA MET A 103 -6.90 5.53 0.09
C MET A 103 -7.67 4.59 -0.85
N TYR A 104 -6.95 3.93 -1.75
CA TYR A 104 -7.53 3.02 -2.72
C TYR A 104 -6.46 2.08 -3.28
N PHE A 105 -6.84 0.84 -3.54
CA PHE A 105 -6.03 -0.14 -4.24
C PHE A 105 -6.88 -0.87 -5.27
N ARG A 106 -6.30 -1.19 -6.42
CA ARG A 106 -6.90 -2.04 -7.43
C ARG A 106 -5.83 -2.92 -8.08
N LYS A 107 -6.13 -4.21 -8.18
CA LYS A 107 -5.43 -5.16 -9.02
C LYS A 107 -6.39 -5.64 -10.10
N GLY A 108 -6.04 -5.48 -11.36
CA GLY A 108 -6.69 -6.15 -12.49
C GLY A 108 -5.70 -7.13 -13.09
N ALA A 109 -5.98 -8.41 -13.03
CA ALA A 109 -5.07 -9.46 -13.47
C ALA A 109 -5.68 -10.27 -14.62
N ARG A 110 -5.01 -10.28 -15.76
CA ARG A 110 -5.31 -11.20 -16.87
C ARG A 110 -4.20 -12.25 -16.97
N GLU A 111 -4.49 -13.43 -16.46
CA GLU A 111 -3.59 -14.57 -16.40
C GLU A 111 -4.14 -15.72 -17.25
N GLY A 112 -3.56 -15.90 -18.43
CA GLY A 112 -4.10 -16.81 -19.43
C GLY A 112 -5.49 -16.34 -19.91
N LYS A 113 -6.50 -17.19 -19.76
CA LYS A 113 -7.90 -16.88 -20.10
C LYS A 113 -8.70 -16.26 -18.96
N ARG A 114 -8.11 -16.16 -17.76
CA ARG A 114 -8.80 -15.63 -16.57
C ARG A 114 -8.59 -14.14 -16.46
N TYR A 115 -9.62 -13.43 -16.06
CA TYR A 115 -9.53 -12.03 -15.65
C TYR A 115 -10.19 -11.89 -14.28
N THR A 116 -9.46 -11.31 -13.34
CA THR A 116 -9.94 -11.04 -11.99
C THR A 116 -9.67 -9.59 -11.61
N VAL A 117 -10.48 -9.06 -10.71
CA VAL A 117 -10.29 -7.73 -10.14
C VAL A 117 -10.38 -7.82 -8.63
N ASP A 118 -9.40 -7.22 -7.96
CA ASP A 118 -9.40 -6.94 -6.53
C ASP A 118 -9.37 -5.44 -6.34
N GLU A 119 -10.29 -4.90 -5.53
CA GLU A 119 -10.31 -3.48 -5.17
C GLU A 119 -10.47 -3.34 -3.65
N VAL A 120 -9.80 -2.34 -3.11
CA VAL A 120 -9.88 -2.00 -1.69
C VAL A 120 -10.09 -0.49 -1.58
N PHE A 121 -11.17 -0.12 -0.90
CA PHE A 121 -11.53 1.26 -0.63
C PHE A 121 -11.34 1.53 0.86
N TYR A 122 -10.58 2.57 1.20
CA TYR A 122 -10.33 2.97 2.57
C TYR A 122 -11.06 4.28 2.86
N ASN A 123 -11.80 4.32 3.95
CA ASN A 123 -12.51 5.50 4.41
C ASN A 123 -12.26 5.71 5.90
N TYR A 124 -11.65 6.83 6.22
CA TYR A 124 -11.29 7.21 7.60
C TYR A 124 -12.35 8.13 8.17
N SER A 125 -12.98 7.72 9.25
CA SER A 125 -14.00 8.52 9.97
C SER A 125 -14.13 8.10 11.43
N GLY A 126 -14.24 9.06 12.35
CA GLY A 126 -14.51 8.80 13.76
C GLY A 126 -13.46 7.94 14.47
N GLY A 127 -12.17 8.08 14.09
CA GLY A 127 -11.10 7.26 14.65
C GLY A 127 -11.00 5.84 14.07
N ASN A 128 -11.82 5.53 13.06
CA ASN A 128 -11.84 4.22 12.42
C ASN A 128 -11.42 4.29 10.96
N CYS A 129 -10.80 3.22 10.48
CA CYS A 129 -10.59 2.94 9.07
C CYS A 129 -11.62 1.89 8.61
N ASN A 130 -12.59 2.32 7.81
CA ASN A 130 -13.58 1.45 7.20
C ASN A 130 -13.06 0.97 5.85
N VAL A 131 -12.89 -0.33 5.70
CA VAL A 131 -12.33 -0.98 4.51
C VAL A 131 -13.42 -1.74 3.79
N ASN A 132 -13.68 -1.36 2.53
CA ASN A 132 -14.57 -2.09 1.64
C ASN A 132 -13.72 -2.84 0.62
N LEU A 133 -13.87 -4.14 0.57
CA LEU A 133 -13.21 -5.04 -0.37
C LEU A 133 -14.20 -5.41 -1.45
N HIS A 134 -13.77 -5.30 -2.70
CA HIS A 134 -14.50 -5.76 -3.87
C HIS A 134 -13.64 -6.79 -4.60
N TYR A 135 -14.23 -7.91 -4.94
CA TYR A 135 -13.59 -8.96 -5.72
C TYR A 135 -14.47 -9.34 -6.89
N GLN A 136 -13.92 -9.37 -8.10
CA GLN A 136 -14.52 -9.96 -9.28
C GLN A 136 -13.75 -11.21 -9.67
N ASN A 137 -14.40 -12.35 -9.68
CA ASN A 137 -13.80 -13.62 -10.05
C ASN A 137 -13.70 -13.79 -11.58
N LYS A 138 -13.09 -14.89 -12.01
CA LYS A 138 -12.90 -15.23 -13.43
C LYS A 138 -14.21 -15.42 -14.24
N HIS A 139 -15.34 -15.57 -13.57
CA HIS A 139 -16.66 -15.71 -14.19
C HIS A 139 -17.42 -14.39 -14.26
N GLY A 140 -16.83 -13.29 -13.76
CA GLY A 140 -17.46 -11.98 -13.70
C GLY A 140 -18.38 -11.79 -12.49
N GLU A 141 -18.39 -12.72 -11.54
CA GLU A 141 -19.17 -12.60 -10.32
C GLU A 141 -18.49 -11.66 -9.32
N HIS A 142 -19.28 -10.82 -8.69
CA HIS A 142 -18.82 -9.80 -7.77
C HIS A 142 -19.12 -10.19 -6.32
N GLN A 143 -18.12 -9.98 -5.45
CA GLN A 143 -18.24 -10.18 -4.01
C GLN A 143 -17.78 -8.93 -3.28
N TRP A 144 -18.49 -8.60 -2.20
CA TRP A 144 -18.16 -7.46 -1.35
C TRP A 144 -17.98 -7.91 0.10
N LYS A 145 -16.95 -7.37 0.76
CA LYS A 145 -16.73 -7.55 2.20
C LYS A 145 -16.44 -6.20 2.82
N LYS A 146 -16.84 -6.01 4.08
CA LYS A 146 -16.60 -4.78 4.84
C LYS A 146 -15.94 -5.12 6.16
N HIS A 147 -14.94 -4.32 6.52
CA HIS A 147 -14.25 -4.41 7.81
C HIS A 147 -14.07 -3.00 8.37
N SER A 148 -14.01 -2.88 9.68
CA SER A 148 -13.69 -1.64 10.36
C SER A 148 -12.55 -1.91 11.35
N TYR A 149 -11.57 -1.03 11.38
CA TYR A 149 -10.39 -1.12 12.23
C TYR A 149 -10.23 0.19 12.99
N ASP A 150 -9.92 0.11 14.26
CA ASP A 150 -9.56 1.29 15.05
C ASP A 150 -8.24 1.85 14.51
N VAL A 151 -8.24 3.13 14.19
CA VAL A 151 -7.01 3.85 13.86
C VAL A 151 -6.46 4.39 15.16
N VAL A 152 -5.42 3.77 15.68
CA VAL A 152 -4.66 4.33 16.78
C VAL A 152 -3.99 5.59 16.24
N SER A 153 -4.57 6.76 16.53
CA SER A 153 -3.89 8.02 16.29
C SER A 153 -2.70 8.05 17.24
N LEU A 154 -1.50 7.87 16.71
CA LEU A 154 -0.28 8.20 17.42
C LEU A 154 -0.21 9.73 17.51
N THR A 155 -0.98 10.28 18.46
CA THR A 155 -0.92 11.71 18.85
C THR A 155 0.25 11.94 19.76
#